data_ddf9d609d25b6f2d8f0b22a5a423a444
#
_entry.id   ddf9d609d25b6f2d8f0b22a5a423a444
#
_cell.length_a   1.000
_cell.length_b   1.000
_cell.length_c   1.000
_cell.angle_alpha   90.00
_cell.angle_beta   90.00
_cell.angle_gamma   90.00
#
_symmetry.space_group_name_H-M   'P 1'
#
loop_
_entity.id
_entity.type
_entity.pdbx_description
1 polymer ?
#
loop_
_entity_poly.entity_id
_entity_poly.type
_entity_poly.pdbx_seq_one_letter_code
_entity_poly.pdbx_strand_id
1 'polypeptide(L)'
;MMKMALSMRLRILYRFFFYDICHIKNEICHGKVMTDGTLKEVSKMLFYMCKGGVNMKYVILVSHGEFAKGLKTSLDMLAGQRDDVIASGLEDGKTADEFAVVFENDIAKVQEDDQVVLLADIIGGSPLTTALHVLDKKGMLKNTIALGGMNLPLALTTVLMKDNLEGEMLVSTVISEATSAIKQFQTSVTDDEDDI
;
A
#
# COMPACT_ATOMS: atom_id res chain seq x y z
N MET A 1 18.94 -32.73 -12.84
CA MET A 1 19.29 -31.86 -13.98
C MET A 1 18.09 -31.41 -14.84
N MET A 2 16.91 -32.00 -14.75
CA MET A 2 15.75 -31.70 -15.63
C MET A 2 14.88 -30.51 -15.18
N LYS A 3 14.91 -30.10 -13.91
CA LYS A 3 14.12 -28.97 -13.39
C LYS A 3 14.71 -27.56 -13.68
N MET A 4 16.00 -27.43 -13.95
CA MET A 4 16.62 -26.13 -14.27
C MET A 4 16.41 -25.70 -15.74
N ALA A 5 16.27 -26.65 -16.66
CA ALA A 5 16.04 -26.35 -18.08
C ALA A 5 14.64 -25.83 -18.38
N LEU A 6 13.64 -26.21 -17.57
CA LEU A 6 12.25 -25.76 -17.73
C LEU A 6 12.07 -24.30 -17.30
N SER A 7 12.79 -23.84 -16.26
CA SER A 7 12.78 -22.46 -15.76
C SER A 7 13.38 -21.46 -16.76
N MET A 8 14.40 -21.86 -17.49
CA MET A 8 15.09 -20.99 -18.45
C MET A 8 14.28 -20.81 -19.75
N ARG A 9 13.59 -21.86 -20.22
CA ARG A 9 12.69 -21.77 -21.38
C ARG A 9 11.44 -20.95 -21.10
N LEU A 10 10.87 -21.00 -19.89
CA LEU A 10 9.76 -20.13 -19.49
C LEU A 10 10.17 -18.66 -19.42
N ARG A 11 11.37 -18.34 -18.93
CA ARG A 11 11.87 -16.94 -18.87
C ARG A 11 12.14 -16.35 -20.25
N ILE A 12 12.57 -17.15 -21.21
CA ILE A 12 12.81 -16.71 -22.58
C ILE A 12 11.47 -16.51 -23.32
N LEU A 13 10.49 -17.42 -23.15
CA LEU A 13 9.15 -17.26 -23.68
C LEU A 13 8.43 -16.04 -23.06
N TYR A 14 8.59 -15.79 -21.76
CA TYR A 14 8.03 -14.63 -21.08
C TYR A 14 8.62 -13.31 -21.61
N ARG A 15 9.93 -13.28 -21.93
CA ARG A 15 10.62 -12.10 -22.43
C ARG A 15 10.26 -11.79 -23.90
N PHE A 16 10.07 -12.80 -24.74
CA PHE A 16 9.58 -12.64 -26.12
C PHE A 16 8.10 -12.22 -26.13
N PHE A 17 7.27 -12.85 -25.33
CA PHE A 17 5.86 -12.50 -25.20
C PHE A 17 5.64 -11.07 -24.69
N PHE A 18 6.47 -10.59 -23.77
CA PHE A 18 6.41 -9.20 -23.25
C PHE A 18 6.92 -8.17 -24.28
N TYR A 19 7.91 -8.52 -25.08
CA TYR A 19 8.46 -7.63 -26.13
C TYR A 19 7.44 -7.43 -27.25
N ASP A 20 6.78 -8.49 -27.69
CA ASP A 20 5.75 -8.43 -28.73
C ASP A 20 4.49 -7.70 -28.24
N ILE A 21 4.07 -7.90 -26.98
CA ILE A 21 2.96 -7.15 -26.38
C ILE A 21 3.27 -5.65 -26.30
N CYS A 22 4.51 -5.28 -25.95
CA CYS A 22 4.91 -3.87 -25.89
C CYS A 22 4.94 -3.20 -27.26
N HIS A 23 5.33 -3.94 -28.31
CA HIS A 23 5.33 -3.46 -29.69
C HIS A 23 3.91 -3.28 -30.24
N ILE A 24 3.02 -4.26 -29.98
CA ILE A 24 1.58 -4.21 -30.32
C ILE A 24 0.89 -3.05 -29.59
N LYS A 25 1.26 -2.79 -28.31
CA LYS A 25 0.76 -1.64 -27.53
C LYS A 25 1.08 -0.31 -28.19
N ASN A 26 2.26 -0.16 -28.78
CA ASN A 26 2.68 1.09 -29.42
C ASN A 26 1.93 1.33 -30.74
N GLU A 27 1.60 0.27 -31.51
CA GLU A 27 0.84 0.37 -32.75
C GLU A 27 -0.66 0.64 -32.52
N ILE A 28 -1.25 0.06 -31.45
CA ILE A 28 -2.65 0.30 -31.06
C ILE A 28 -2.84 1.73 -30.52
N CYS A 29 -1.87 2.27 -29.75
CA CYS A 29 -1.93 3.65 -29.25
C CYS A 29 -1.80 4.71 -30.35
N HIS A 30 -1.26 4.37 -31.52
CA HIS A 30 -1.10 5.30 -32.66
C HIS A 30 -2.19 5.18 -33.73
N GLY A 31 -3.32 4.53 -33.45
CA GLY A 31 -4.54 4.61 -34.27
C GLY A 31 -4.44 3.96 -35.65
N LYS A 32 -3.49 3.07 -35.87
CA LYS A 32 -3.39 2.29 -37.12
C LYS A 32 -3.94 0.87 -36.90
N VAL A 33 -5.04 0.59 -37.62
CA VAL A 33 -5.69 -0.72 -37.81
C VAL A 33 -6.70 -1.13 -36.72
N MET A 34 -8.00 -1.20 -37.04
CA MET A 34 -8.74 -2.46 -37.29
C MET A 34 -10.25 -2.25 -37.23
N THR A 35 -10.97 -2.73 -38.22
CA THR A 35 -12.43 -2.62 -38.38
C THR A 35 -13.19 -3.93 -38.16
N ASP A 36 -12.57 -4.98 -37.58
CA ASP A 36 -13.24 -6.26 -37.34
C ASP A 36 -13.60 -6.48 -35.87
N GLY A 37 -14.85 -6.90 -35.62
CA GLY A 37 -15.43 -7.03 -34.29
C GLY A 37 -14.73 -8.04 -33.37
N THR A 38 -14.12 -9.08 -33.92
CA THR A 38 -13.35 -10.10 -33.18
C THR A 38 -12.07 -9.55 -32.61
N LEU A 39 -11.43 -8.62 -33.31
CA LEU A 39 -10.19 -7.96 -32.85
C LEU A 39 -10.45 -6.87 -31.79
N LYS A 40 -11.66 -6.31 -31.78
CA LYS A 40 -12.11 -5.39 -30.73
C LYS A 40 -12.25 -6.09 -29.37
N GLU A 41 -12.76 -7.33 -29.37
CA GLU A 41 -12.86 -8.15 -28.15
C GLU A 41 -11.48 -8.64 -27.67
N VAL A 42 -10.60 -9.04 -28.58
CA VAL A 42 -9.21 -9.43 -28.25
C VAL A 42 -8.41 -8.22 -27.75
N SER A 43 -8.57 -7.03 -28.36
CA SER A 43 -7.98 -5.78 -27.90
C SER A 43 -8.48 -5.38 -26.52
N LYS A 44 -9.78 -5.56 -26.25
CA LYS A 44 -10.39 -5.31 -24.96
C LYS A 44 -9.89 -6.30 -23.89
N MET A 45 -9.77 -7.58 -24.25
CA MET A 45 -9.24 -8.62 -23.39
C MET A 45 -7.74 -8.46 -23.11
N LEU A 46 -6.93 -8.08 -24.12
CA LEU A 46 -5.52 -7.71 -23.97
C LEU A 46 -5.37 -6.41 -23.13
N PHE A 47 -6.25 -5.45 -23.31
CA PHE A 47 -6.29 -4.23 -22.48
C PHE A 47 -6.65 -4.56 -21.02
N TYR A 48 -7.60 -5.49 -20.77
CA TYR A 48 -7.89 -6.00 -19.43
C TYR A 48 -6.73 -6.85 -18.86
N MET A 49 -6.07 -7.66 -19.68
CA MET A 49 -4.88 -8.43 -19.25
C MET A 49 -3.66 -7.54 -19.03
N CYS A 50 -3.52 -6.43 -19.78
CA CYS A 50 -2.47 -5.41 -19.56
C CYS A 50 -2.84 -4.44 -18.43
N LYS A 51 -4.14 -4.26 -18.12
CA LYS A 51 -4.63 -3.59 -16.91
C LYS A 51 -4.69 -4.52 -15.70
N GLY A 52 -4.45 -5.82 -15.87
CA GLY A 52 -4.11 -6.74 -14.78
C GLY A 52 -2.76 -6.38 -14.19
N GLY A 53 -2.58 -5.09 -13.85
CA GLY A 53 -1.57 -4.64 -12.92
C GLY A 53 -1.72 -5.48 -11.67
N VAL A 54 -0.63 -5.98 -11.15
CA VAL A 54 -0.58 -6.58 -9.82
C VAL A 54 -1.26 -5.56 -8.91
N ASN A 55 -2.46 -5.91 -8.36
CA ASN A 55 -3.16 -5.05 -7.42
C ASN A 55 -2.18 -4.77 -6.28
N MET A 56 -1.80 -3.51 -6.16
CA MET A 56 -0.89 -3.09 -5.10
C MET A 56 -1.65 -3.00 -3.79
N LYS A 57 -0.96 -3.27 -2.70
CA LYS A 57 -1.50 -3.02 -1.36
C LYS A 57 -0.74 -1.86 -0.73
N TYR A 58 -1.42 -0.72 -0.62
CA TYR A 58 -0.88 0.51 -0.05
C TYR A 58 -1.11 0.57 1.45
N VAL A 59 -0.13 1.09 2.18
CA VAL A 59 -0.30 1.55 3.57
C VAL A 59 -0.40 3.07 3.54
N ILE A 60 -1.52 3.61 3.98
CA ILE A 60 -1.77 5.04 4.02
C ILE A 60 -1.88 5.48 5.48
N LEU A 61 -1.01 6.40 5.86
CA LEU A 61 -0.96 6.97 7.20
C LEU A 61 -1.67 8.33 7.19
N VAL A 62 -2.66 8.52 8.05
CA VAL A 62 -3.34 9.81 8.21
C VAL A 62 -3.32 10.26 9.67
N SER A 63 -3.12 11.54 9.91
CA SER A 63 -3.04 12.06 11.27
C SER A 63 -3.39 13.54 11.37
N HIS A 64 -3.60 14.01 12.58
CA HIS A 64 -3.49 15.43 12.90
C HIS A 64 -2.02 15.84 12.85
N GLY A 65 -1.75 17.06 12.35
CA GLY A 65 -0.40 17.63 12.23
C GLY A 65 0.55 16.75 11.42
N GLU A 66 1.82 16.77 11.80
CA GLU A 66 2.92 16.10 11.09
C GLU A 66 3.17 14.64 11.55
N PHE A 67 2.33 14.07 12.41
CA PHE A 67 2.58 12.75 13.00
C PHE A 67 2.71 11.64 11.95
N ALA A 68 1.80 11.60 10.97
CA ALA A 68 1.87 10.61 9.88
C ALA A 68 3.17 10.72 9.07
N LYS A 69 3.60 11.94 8.74
CA LYS A 69 4.84 12.18 7.99
C LYS A 69 6.07 11.80 8.82
N GLY A 70 6.09 12.16 10.13
CA GLY A 70 7.13 11.75 11.05
C GLY A 70 7.23 10.25 11.23
N LEU A 71 6.08 9.57 11.34
CA LEU A 71 6.03 8.11 11.43
C LEU A 71 6.56 7.46 10.15
N LYS A 72 6.22 8.01 8.97
CA LYS A 72 6.77 7.52 7.70
C LYS A 72 8.29 7.61 7.65
N THR A 73 8.90 8.69 8.16
CA THR A 73 10.38 8.78 8.20
C THR A 73 11.00 7.68 9.05
N SER A 74 10.36 7.30 10.16
CA SER A 74 10.80 6.18 11.00
C SER A 74 10.65 4.83 10.28
N LEU A 75 9.56 4.64 9.53
CA LEU A 75 9.36 3.45 8.70
C LEU A 75 10.42 3.35 7.59
N ASP A 76 10.75 4.46 6.93
CA ASP A 76 11.79 4.50 5.89
C ASP A 76 13.17 4.11 6.45
N MET A 77 13.45 4.42 7.72
CA MET A 77 14.68 3.99 8.41
C MET A 77 14.70 2.49 8.74
N LEU A 78 13.56 1.92 9.12
CA LEU A 78 13.48 0.54 9.64
C LEU A 78 13.15 -0.49 8.55
N ALA A 79 12.30 -0.13 7.59
CA ALA A 79 11.81 -1.02 6.52
C ALA A 79 12.33 -0.62 5.13
N GLY A 80 13.16 0.43 5.03
CA GLY A 80 13.61 1.02 3.77
C GLY A 80 12.54 1.90 3.12
N GLN A 81 12.98 2.74 2.18
CA GLN A 81 12.08 3.60 1.42
C GLN A 81 11.11 2.76 0.57
N ARG A 82 9.83 3.09 0.62
CA ARG A 82 8.77 2.34 -0.05
C ARG A 82 7.78 3.28 -0.75
N ASP A 83 7.54 3.00 -2.02
CA ASP A 83 6.56 3.75 -2.82
C ASP A 83 5.11 3.39 -2.48
N ASP A 84 4.89 2.26 -1.82
CA ASP A 84 3.59 1.77 -1.39
C ASP A 84 3.19 2.26 0.02
N VAL A 85 3.96 3.17 0.63
CA VAL A 85 3.65 3.85 1.89
C VAL A 85 3.44 5.34 1.64
N ILE A 86 2.24 5.82 1.95
CA ILE A 86 1.82 7.21 1.77
C ILE A 86 1.52 7.81 3.15
N ALA A 87 1.88 9.06 3.38
CA ALA A 87 1.57 9.76 4.62
C ALA A 87 0.96 11.13 4.32
N SER A 88 -0.18 11.42 4.95
CA SER A 88 -0.92 12.68 4.81
C SER A 88 -1.36 13.19 6.19
N GLY A 89 -1.15 14.45 6.47
CA GLY A 89 -1.48 15.09 7.75
C GLY A 89 -2.42 16.27 7.60
N LEU A 90 -3.42 16.35 8.47
CA LEU A 90 -4.25 17.54 8.62
C LEU A 90 -3.42 18.60 9.39
N GLU A 91 -2.90 19.57 8.67
CA GLU A 91 -2.09 20.65 9.23
C GLU A 91 -2.93 21.54 10.15
N ASP A 92 -2.26 22.15 11.14
CA ASP A 92 -2.91 23.11 12.06
C ASP A 92 -3.51 24.30 11.28
N GLY A 93 -4.71 24.69 11.68
CA GLY A 93 -5.46 25.76 11.01
C GLY A 93 -6.12 25.38 9.68
N LYS A 94 -5.93 24.15 9.18
CA LYS A 94 -6.60 23.66 7.96
C LYS A 94 -7.95 23.02 8.27
N THR A 95 -8.88 23.20 7.33
CA THR A 95 -10.20 22.58 7.39
C THR A 95 -10.15 21.14 6.87
N ALA A 96 -11.19 20.33 7.17
CA ALA A 96 -11.37 19.02 6.62
C ALA A 96 -11.44 19.01 5.08
N ASP A 97 -12.05 20.05 4.48
CA ASP A 97 -12.16 20.18 3.01
C ASP A 97 -10.80 20.46 2.37
N GLU A 98 -9.97 21.30 2.98
CA GLU A 98 -8.60 21.53 2.50
C GLU A 98 -7.75 20.28 2.61
N PHE A 99 -7.90 19.53 3.71
CA PHE A 99 -7.23 18.25 3.88
C PHE A 99 -7.69 17.21 2.85
N ALA A 100 -8.98 17.18 2.51
CA ALA A 100 -9.51 16.27 1.49
C ALA A 100 -8.80 16.47 0.13
N VAL A 101 -8.55 17.73 -0.26
CA VAL A 101 -7.83 18.04 -1.51
C VAL A 101 -6.36 17.59 -1.43
N VAL A 102 -5.69 17.81 -0.30
CA VAL A 102 -4.31 17.36 -0.10
C VAL A 102 -4.24 15.84 -0.15
N PHE A 103 -5.09 15.17 0.60
CA PHE A 103 -5.16 13.70 0.64
C PHE A 103 -5.46 13.10 -0.73
N GLU A 104 -6.38 13.68 -1.50
CA GLU A 104 -6.69 13.22 -2.85
C GLU A 104 -5.48 13.30 -3.79
N ASN A 105 -4.65 14.34 -3.67
CA ASN A 105 -3.41 14.49 -4.43
C ASN A 105 -2.36 13.46 -3.97
N ASP A 106 -2.21 13.24 -2.66
CA ASP A 106 -1.24 12.29 -2.11
C ASP A 106 -1.51 10.85 -2.58
N ILE A 107 -2.79 10.49 -2.72
CA ILE A 107 -3.21 9.16 -3.19
C ILE A 107 -3.45 9.08 -4.70
N ALA A 108 -3.04 10.07 -5.50
CA ALA A 108 -3.33 10.13 -6.94
C ALA A 108 -2.82 8.91 -7.74
N LYS A 109 -1.79 8.22 -7.24
CA LYS A 109 -1.25 7.01 -7.87
C LYS A 109 -2.02 5.73 -7.54
N VAL A 110 -2.85 5.74 -6.48
CA VAL A 110 -3.61 4.57 -6.03
C VAL A 110 -4.82 4.37 -6.93
N GLN A 111 -5.01 3.16 -7.45
CA GLN A 111 -6.08 2.82 -8.38
C GLN A 111 -7.28 2.22 -7.64
N GLU A 112 -8.47 2.24 -8.26
CA GLU A 112 -9.72 1.73 -7.66
C GLU A 112 -9.63 0.26 -7.24
N ASP A 113 -8.88 -0.57 -7.98
CA ASP A 113 -8.75 -2.00 -7.69
C ASP A 113 -7.62 -2.32 -6.70
N ASP A 114 -6.80 -1.32 -6.30
CA ASP A 114 -5.77 -1.52 -5.29
C ASP A 114 -6.38 -1.74 -3.90
N GLN A 115 -5.63 -2.43 -3.05
CA GLN A 115 -5.98 -2.60 -1.65
C GLN A 115 -5.35 -1.50 -0.80
N VAL A 116 -6.05 -1.03 0.22
CA VAL A 116 -5.59 0.01 1.13
C VAL A 116 -5.67 -0.46 2.57
N VAL A 117 -4.58 -0.31 3.31
CA VAL A 117 -4.58 -0.35 4.77
C VAL A 117 -4.38 1.07 5.27
N LEU A 118 -5.46 1.68 5.73
CA LEU A 118 -5.50 3.05 6.24
C LEU A 118 -5.25 3.05 7.74
N LEU A 119 -4.17 3.67 8.18
CA LEU A 119 -3.81 3.81 9.60
C LEU A 119 -4.00 5.26 10.04
N ALA A 120 -4.76 5.47 11.11
CA ALA A 120 -5.03 6.78 11.66
C ALA A 120 -4.52 6.91 13.10
N ASP A 121 -4.15 8.11 13.50
CA ASP A 121 -3.77 8.41 14.89
C ASP A 121 -4.93 8.20 15.85
N ILE A 122 -6.14 8.66 15.49
CA ILE A 122 -7.34 8.60 16.35
C ILE A 122 -8.52 8.02 15.56
N ILE A 123 -9.22 7.05 16.18
CA ILE A 123 -10.52 6.55 15.67
C ILE A 123 -11.54 7.68 15.67
N GLY A 124 -12.21 7.89 14.53
CA GLY A 124 -13.25 8.90 14.39
C GLY A 124 -12.74 10.34 14.31
N GLY A 125 -11.43 10.56 14.30
CA GLY A 125 -10.83 11.88 14.07
C GLY A 125 -11.08 12.40 12.66
N SER A 126 -11.02 13.73 12.48
CA SER A 126 -11.23 14.39 11.17
C SER A 126 -10.33 13.85 10.06
N PRO A 127 -9.03 13.56 10.28
CA PRO A 127 -8.20 12.97 9.21
C PRO A 127 -8.72 11.63 8.72
N LEU A 128 -9.11 10.74 9.64
CA LEU A 128 -9.64 9.42 9.29
C LEU A 128 -10.97 9.52 8.54
N THR A 129 -11.93 10.27 9.07
CA THR A 129 -13.27 10.38 8.49
C THR A 129 -13.24 11.05 7.11
N THR A 130 -12.39 12.06 6.94
CA THR A 130 -12.19 12.73 5.64
C THR A 130 -11.51 11.80 4.64
N ALA A 131 -10.47 11.09 5.04
CA ALA A 131 -9.79 10.12 4.17
C ALA A 131 -10.75 9.01 3.71
N LEU A 132 -11.55 8.44 4.62
CA LEU A 132 -12.57 7.44 4.27
C LEU A 132 -13.62 7.99 3.28
N HIS A 133 -14.05 9.24 3.44
CA HIS A 133 -14.97 9.89 2.52
C HIS A 133 -14.36 10.08 1.11
N VAL A 134 -13.09 10.45 1.03
CA VAL A 134 -12.37 10.56 -0.26
C VAL A 134 -12.23 9.19 -0.92
N LEU A 135 -11.87 8.14 -0.15
CA LEU A 135 -11.75 6.77 -0.66
C LEU A 135 -13.11 6.22 -1.13
N ASP A 136 -14.20 6.55 -0.43
CA ASP A 136 -15.56 6.18 -0.83
C ASP A 136 -15.95 6.81 -2.17
N LYS A 137 -15.72 8.12 -2.33
CA LYS A 137 -15.96 8.84 -3.60
C LYS A 137 -15.18 8.25 -4.78
N LYS A 138 -14.01 7.66 -4.51
CA LYS A 138 -13.17 7.00 -5.52
C LYS A 138 -13.52 5.51 -5.72
N GLY A 139 -14.56 4.98 -5.05
CA GLY A 139 -14.97 3.58 -5.14
C GLY A 139 -14.02 2.58 -4.46
N MET A 140 -13.07 3.07 -3.65
CA MET A 140 -11.99 2.28 -3.05
C MET A 140 -12.33 1.73 -1.67
N LEU A 141 -13.43 2.18 -1.04
CA LEU A 141 -13.79 1.81 0.33
C LEU A 141 -13.96 0.30 0.52
N LYS A 142 -14.46 -0.40 -0.49
CA LYS A 142 -14.63 -1.87 -0.50
C LYS A 142 -13.32 -2.65 -0.34
N ASN A 143 -12.20 -2.05 -0.74
CA ASN A 143 -10.86 -2.63 -0.70
C ASN A 143 -10.00 -2.00 0.41
N THR A 144 -10.63 -1.27 1.35
CA THR A 144 -9.93 -0.53 2.41
C THR A 144 -10.16 -1.17 3.78
N ILE A 145 -9.07 -1.45 4.49
CA ILE A 145 -9.06 -1.78 5.92
C ILE A 145 -8.62 -0.52 6.65
N ALA A 146 -9.41 -0.04 7.62
CA ALA A 146 -9.08 1.16 8.41
C ALA A 146 -8.82 0.79 9.86
N LEU A 147 -7.71 1.25 10.43
CA LEU A 147 -7.30 1.04 11.81
C LEU A 147 -6.94 2.39 12.46
N GLY A 148 -7.26 2.54 13.73
CA GLY A 148 -6.88 3.71 14.51
C GLY A 148 -5.94 3.35 15.66
N GLY A 149 -5.45 4.38 16.36
CA GLY A 149 -4.45 4.22 17.40
C GLY A 149 -3.05 3.96 16.83
N MET A 150 -2.77 4.52 15.65
CA MET A 150 -1.52 4.34 14.92
C MET A 150 -0.31 4.63 15.82
N ASN A 151 0.60 3.65 15.88
CA ASN A 151 1.90 3.76 16.51
C ASN A 151 2.96 3.09 15.61
N LEU A 152 4.24 3.23 15.95
CA LEU A 152 5.32 2.68 15.11
C LEU A 152 5.27 1.15 14.97
N PRO A 153 5.05 0.35 16.04
CA PRO A 153 4.86 -1.09 15.91
C PRO A 153 3.70 -1.47 14.98
N LEU A 154 2.52 -0.83 15.10
CA LEU A 154 1.38 -1.07 14.21
C LEU A 154 1.75 -0.83 12.76
N ALA A 155 2.33 0.32 12.46
CA ALA A 155 2.67 0.74 11.10
C ALA A 155 3.78 -0.15 10.51
N LEU A 156 4.82 -0.47 11.30
CA LEU A 156 5.93 -1.33 10.87
C LEU A 156 5.45 -2.75 10.55
N THR A 157 4.68 -3.36 11.46
CA THR A 157 4.13 -4.71 11.24
C THR A 157 3.20 -4.73 10.03
N THR A 158 2.36 -3.70 9.86
CA THR A 158 1.50 -3.58 8.67
C THR A 158 2.33 -3.56 7.39
N VAL A 159 3.36 -2.73 7.32
CA VAL A 159 4.23 -2.60 6.13
C VAL A 159 4.94 -3.92 5.80
N LEU A 160 5.39 -4.67 6.81
CA LEU A 160 6.11 -5.92 6.61
C LEU A 160 5.19 -7.11 6.29
N MET A 161 3.95 -7.10 6.79
CA MET A 161 3.07 -8.27 6.72
C MET A 161 1.95 -8.14 5.67
N LYS A 162 1.66 -6.93 5.18
CA LYS A 162 0.53 -6.67 4.28
C LYS A 162 0.49 -7.52 3.02
N ASP A 163 1.65 -7.93 2.51
CA ASP A 163 1.74 -8.72 1.28
C ASP A 163 1.63 -10.24 1.55
N ASN A 164 1.73 -10.66 2.81
CA ASN A 164 1.67 -12.06 3.24
C ASN A 164 0.37 -12.43 3.95
N LEU A 165 -0.34 -11.44 4.51
CA LEU A 165 -1.57 -11.64 5.27
C LEU A 165 -2.71 -10.83 4.64
N GLU A 166 -3.95 -11.35 4.80
CA GLU A 166 -5.15 -10.72 4.26
C GLU A 166 -6.28 -10.66 5.29
N GLY A 167 -7.20 -9.72 5.08
CA GLY A 167 -8.44 -9.58 5.84
C GLY A 167 -8.25 -9.59 7.35
N GLU A 168 -9.03 -10.41 8.04
CA GLU A 168 -9.04 -10.50 9.50
C GLU A 168 -7.72 -10.99 10.09
N MET A 169 -6.97 -11.83 9.37
CA MET A 169 -5.67 -12.32 9.83
C MET A 169 -4.63 -11.19 9.87
N LEU A 170 -4.62 -10.30 8.89
CA LEU A 170 -3.78 -9.11 8.91
C LEU A 170 -4.16 -8.20 10.07
N VAL A 171 -5.47 -7.89 10.22
CA VAL A 171 -5.99 -7.00 11.28
C VAL A 171 -5.62 -7.51 12.66
N SER A 172 -5.92 -8.78 12.96
CA SER A 172 -5.65 -9.36 14.28
C SER A 172 -4.14 -9.39 14.60
N THR A 173 -3.31 -9.73 13.62
CA THR A 173 -1.86 -9.77 13.80
C THR A 173 -1.29 -8.39 14.12
N VAL A 174 -1.61 -7.37 13.29
CA VAL A 174 -1.03 -6.04 13.47
C VAL A 174 -1.53 -5.36 14.75
N ILE A 175 -2.78 -5.58 15.16
CA ILE A 175 -3.32 -5.06 16.43
C ILE A 175 -2.64 -5.76 17.61
N SER A 176 -2.45 -7.08 17.56
CA SER A 176 -1.78 -7.85 18.62
C SER A 176 -0.35 -7.36 18.83
N GLU A 177 0.42 -7.22 17.77
CA GLU A 177 1.80 -6.73 17.82
C GLU A 177 1.88 -5.29 18.36
N ALA A 178 1.00 -4.40 17.88
CA ALA A 178 0.95 -3.02 18.32
C ALA A 178 0.62 -2.87 19.81
N THR A 179 -0.31 -3.69 20.30
CA THR A 179 -0.75 -3.66 21.70
C THR A 179 0.31 -4.26 22.63
N SER A 180 0.92 -5.36 22.23
CA SER A 180 1.97 -6.03 23.00
C SER A 180 3.25 -5.20 23.14
N ALA A 181 3.47 -4.27 22.23
CA ALA A 181 4.60 -3.36 22.27
C ALA A 181 4.45 -2.22 23.29
N ILE A 182 3.23 -1.98 23.79
CA ILE A 182 2.96 -0.98 24.83
C ILE A 182 3.21 -1.62 26.20
N LYS A 183 4.42 -1.47 26.71
CA LYS A 183 4.84 -2.06 27.98
C LYS A 183 5.88 -1.21 28.71
N GLN A 184 5.95 -1.38 30.03
CA GLN A 184 6.98 -0.75 30.83
C GLN A 184 8.34 -1.37 30.51
N PHE A 185 9.34 -0.54 30.26
CA PHE A 185 10.74 -0.98 30.21
C PHE A 185 11.24 -1.21 31.64
N GLN A 186 11.73 -2.41 31.94
CA GLN A 186 12.34 -2.73 33.23
C GLN A 186 13.85 -2.79 33.06
N THR A 187 14.56 -1.90 33.80
CA THR A 187 16.02 -1.99 33.95
C THR A 187 16.33 -2.96 35.11
N SER A 188 16.91 -4.12 34.83
CA SER A 188 17.54 -4.92 35.86
C SER A 188 18.86 -4.23 36.19
N VAL A 189 18.94 -3.60 37.37
CA VAL A 189 20.22 -3.27 37.98
C VAL A 189 20.71 -4.62 38.56
N THR A 190 21.61 -5.28 37.85
CA THR A 190 22.42 -6.33 38.49
C THR A 190 23.42 -5.59 39.37
N ASP A 191 23.16 -5.57 40.67
CA ASP A 191 24.19 -5.27 41.68
C ASP A 191 25.19 -6.45 41.62
N ASP A 192 26.16 -6.38 40.70
CA ASP A 192 27.36 -7.17 40.77
C ASP A 192 28.27 -6.53 41.85
N GLU A 193 27.85 -6.67 43.13
CA GLU A 193 28.76 -6.71 44.26
C GLU A 193 29.25 -8.16 44.37
N ASP A 194 30.38 -8.44 43.76
CA ASP A 194 31.36 -9.41 44.25
C ASP A 194 32.52 -9.46 43.29
N ASP A 195 33.64 -8.79 43.67
CA ASP A 195 34.91 -9.48 43.81
C ASP A 195 35.99 -8.49 44.27
N ILE A 196 36.30 -8.64 45.56
CA ILE A 196 37.56 -8.22 46.15
C ILE A 196 38.52 -9.40 46.09
#